data_ad92229641e3247a7253b0396d093c0b
#
_entry.id   ad92229641e3247a7253b0396d093c0b
#
_cell.length_a   1.000
_cell.length_b   1.000
_cell.length_c   1.000
_cell.angle_alpha   90.00
_cell.angle_beta   90.00
_cell.angle_gamma   90.00
#
_symmetry.space_group_name_H-M   'P 1'
#
loop_
_entity.id
_entity.type
_entity.pdbx_description
1 polymer ?
#
loop_
_entity_poly.entity_id
_entity_poly.type
_entity_poly.pdbx_seq_one_letter_code
_entity_poly.pdbx_strand_id
1 'polypeptide(L)'
;MTTSGTRAAHRPSRRQWVIEAATELFATQPPDEVTVADIAARAEMTSAAVYYHFSSKDQVLVEGMRVFAAALREQVESLTEAHRPGSDIGPVVTGLVVWLSEHRSAATVFFVSSAGMSQEAEALRHEIRTQLLDELVRLVGKGREPVSEAEAAVIGLGVLALLETAAVSQVRGDDVYRSLGHRSFLHEVGRLAERIADPAAE
;
A
#
# COMPACT_ATOMS: atom_id res chain seq x y z
N MET A 1 13.35 40.08 0.59
CA MET A 1 13.40 39.44 -0.77
C MET A 1 13.70 37.99 -0.55
N THR A 2 12.67 37.17 -0.45
CA THR A 2 12.78 35.71 -0.23
C THR A 2 12.50 35.03 -1.56
N THR A 3 13.55 34.52 -2.20
CA THR A 3 13.44 33.71 -3.41
C THR A 3 12.86 32.34 -3.09
N SER A 4 11.59 32.15 -3.43
CA SER A 4 10.95 30.83 -3.44
C SER A 4 11.58 29.98 -4.53
N GLY A 5 12.42 29.02 -4.11
CA GLY A 5 13.01 28.04 -5.03
C GLY A 5 11.93 27.07 -5.48
N THR A 6 11.44 27.24 -6.69
CA THR A 6 10.58 26.27 -7.38
C THR A 6 11.37 24.99 -7.55
N ARG A 7 11.00 23.93 -6.78
CA ARG A 7 11.53 22.58 -6.98
C ARG A 7 11.21 22.18 -8.41
N ALA A 8 12.23 22.05 -9.26
CA ALA A 8 12.08 21.57 -10.61
C ALA A 8 11.40 20.19 -10.57
N ALA A 9 10.25 20.05 -11.22
CA ALA A 9 9.56 18.78 -11.37
C ALA A 9 10.53 17.79 -12.01
N HIS A 10 10.97 16.78 -11.26
CA HIS A 10 11.88 15.75 -11.76
C HIS A 10 11.15 14.97 -12.84
N ARG A 11 11.59 15.13 -14.11
CA ARG A 11 11.03 14.37 -15.24
C ARG A 11 11.33 12.89 -14.99
N PRO A 12 10.31 12.00 -14.95
CA PRO A 12 10.54 10.57 -14.72
C PRO A 12 11.58 10.01 -15.70
N SER A 13 12.44 9.13 -15.20
CA SER A 13 13.40 8.42 -16.06
C SER A 13 12.67 7.45 -16.99
N ARG A 14 13.29 7.06 -18.10
CA ARG A 14 12.72 6.03 -19.00
C ARG A 14 12.43 4.72 -18.26
N ARG A 15 13.29 4.37 -17.28
CA ARG A 15 13.09 3.21 -16.42
C ARG A 15 11.82 3.35 -15.58
N GLN A 16 11.55 4.54 -15.05
CA GLN A 16 10.35 4.83 -14.28
C GLN A 16 9.07 4.73 -15.14
N TRP A 17 9.09 5.21 -16.36
CA TRP A 17 7.96 5.06 -17.29
C TRP A 17 7.62 3.59 -17.57
N VAL A 18 8.63 2.71 -17.72
CA VAL A 18 8.40 1.28 -17.88
C VAL A 18 7.71 0.69 -16.64
N ILE A 19 8.15 1.08 -15.43
CA ILE A 19 7.53 0.62 -14.17
C ILE A 19 6.07 1.09 -14.07
N GLU A 20 5.79 2.35 -14.37
CA GLU A 20 4.43 2.92 -14.34
C GLU A 20 3.51 2.22 -15.34
N ALA A 21 3.95 2.08 -16.59
CA ALA A 21 3.21 1.38 -17.63
C ALA A 21 2.91 -0.09 -17.26
N ALA A 22 3.89 -0.80 -16.73
CA ALA A 22 3.73 -2.18 -16.27
C ALA A 22 2.76 -2.27 -15.08
N THR A 23 2.85 -1.35 -14.12
CA THR A 23 1.95 -1.31 -12.95
C THR A 23 0.50 -1.14 -13.39
N GLU A 24 0.21 -0.27 -14.36
CA GLU A 24 -1.14 -0.09 -14.90
C GLU A 24 -1.66 -1.36 -15.59
N LEU A 25 -0.82 -2.04 -16.36
CA LEU A 25 -1.19 -3.29 -17.04
C LEU A 25 -1.46 -4.41 -16.03
N PHE A 26 -0.54 -4.65 -15.10
CA PHE A 26 -0.69 -5.67 -14.07
C PHE A 26 -1.85 -5.41 -13.09
N ALA A 27 -2.30 -4.17 -12.97
CA ALA A 27 -3.47 -3.83 -12.17
C ALA A 27 -4.81 -4.18 -12.86
N THR A 28 -4.81 -4.30 -14.20
CA THR A 28 -6.03 -4.47 -15.00
C THR A 28 -6.13 -5.79 -15.74
N GLN A 29 -5.02 -6.53 -15.84
CA GLN A 29 -4.92 -7.80 -16.58
C GLN A 29 -4.20 -8.85 -15.72
N PRO A 30 -4.50 -10.14 -15.91
CA PRO A 30 -3.71 -11.22 -15.30
C PRO A 30 -2.24 -11.07 -15.68
N PRO A 31 -1.30 -11.15 -14.72
CA PRO A 31 0.12 -10.93 -15.00
C PRO A 31 0.75 -11.88 -16.02
N ASP A 32 0.23 -13.09 -16.16
CA ASP A 32 0.65 -14.09 -17.15
C ASP A 32 0.25 -13.69 -18.58
N GLU A 33 -0.82 -12.94 -18.76
CA GLU A 33 -1.27 -12.41 -20.05
C GLU A 33 -0.48 -11.16 -20.50
N VAL A 34 0.11 -10.41 -19.56
CA VAL A 34 0.92 -9.21 -19.87
C VAL A 34 2.25 -9.62 -20.47
N THR A 35 2.62 -9.04 -21.62
CA THR A 35 3.90 -9.25 -22.30
C THR A 35 4.82 -8.02 -22.22
N VAL A 36 6.13 -8.22 -22.47
CA VAL A 36 7.07 -7.10 -22.58
C VAL A 36 6.73 -6.18 -23.75
N ALA A 37 6.09 -6.71 -24.80
CA ALA A 37 5.63 -5.88 -25.93
C ALA A 37 4.48 -4.95 -25.51
N ASP A 38 3.55 -5.41 -24.67
CA ASP A 38 2.47 -4.59 -24.15
C ASP A 38 3.00 -3.48 -23.24
N ILE A 39 3.96 -3.82 -22.36
CA ILE A 39 4.63 -2.83 -21.50
C ILE A 39 5.36 -1.78 -22.34
N ALA A 40 6.09 -2.21 -23.37
CA ALA A 40 6.81 -1.31 -24.26
C ALA A 40 5.86 -0.36 -25.02
N ALA A 41 4.76 -0.91 -25.58
CA ALA A 41 3.73 -0.13 -26.24
C ALA A 41 3.10 0.91 -25.30
N ARG A 42 2.76 0.51 -24.07
CA ARG A 42 2.18 1.39 -23.05
C ARG A 42 3.13 2.49 -22.57
N ALA A 43 4.45 2.18 -22.51
CA ALA A 43 5.52 3.11 -22.15
C ALA A 43 6.01 3.99 -23.33
N GLU A 44 5.41 3.85 -24.52
CA GLU A 44 5.85 4.51 -25.77
C GLU A 44 7.33 4.21 -26.11
N MET A 45 7.75 2.95 -25.91
CA MET A 45 9.11 2.47 -26.10
C MET A 45 9.13 1.24 -27.01
N THR A 46 10.32 0.83 -27.45
CA THR A 46 10.51 -0.48 -28.10
C THR A 46 10.75 -1.58 -27.06
N SER A 47 10.42 -2.84 -27.37
CA SER A 47 10.75 -3.96 -26.49
C SER A 47 12.25 -4.06 -26.20
N ALA A 48 13.10 -3.72 -27.16
CA ALA A 48 14.56 -3.67 -26.97
C ALA A 48 14.97 -2.62 -25.92
N ALA A 49 14.29 -1.47 -25.88
CA ALA A 49 14.52 -0.46 -24.87
C ALA A 49 14.06 -0.87 -23.47
N VAL A 50 12.97 -1.66 -23.37
CA VAL A 50 12.55 -2.28 -22.11
C VAL A 50 13.58 -3.30 -21.64
N TYR A 51 14.03 -4.21 -22.53
CA TYR A 51 15.07 -5.19 -22.20
C TYR A 51 16.42 -4.58 -21.83
N TYR A 52 16.72 -3.37 -22.27
CA TYR A 52 17.89 -2.62 -21.80
C TYR A 52 17.83 -2.32 -20.30
N HIS A 53 16.64 -2.09 -19.76
CA HIS A 53 16.45 -1.75 -18.36
C HIS A 53 16.09 -2.93 -17.45
N PHE A 54 15.42 -3.96 -18.00
CA PHE A 54 14.87 -5.07 -17.24
C PHE A 54 15.03 -6.39 -18.01
N SER A 55 15.48 -7.44 -17.34
CA SER A 55 15.70 -8.74 -17.97
C SER A 55 14.41 -9.52 -18.27
N SER A 56 13.30 -9.20 -17.57
CA SER A 56 12.00 -9.86 -17.72
C SER A 56 10.86 -8.97 -17.24
N LYS A 57 9.61 -9.34 -17.59
CA LYS A 57 8.41 -8.69 -17.06
C LYS A 57 8.28 -8.86 -15.53
N ASP A 58 8.74 -10.00 -15.02
CA ASP A 58 8.68 -10.26 -13.56
C ASP A 58 9.62 -9.33 -12.80
N GLN A 59 10.79 -9.02 -13.38
CA GLN A 59 11.67 -8.00 -12.81
C GLN A 59 11.02 -6.61 -12.80
N VAL A 60 10.28 -6.23 -13.86
CA VAL A 60 9.53 -4.97 -13.87
C VAL A 60 8.46 -4.96 -12.79
N LEU A 61 7.73 -6.08 -12.62
CA LEU A 61 6.71 -6.23 -11.57
C LEU A 61 7.31 -6.01 -10.17
N VAL A 62 8.37 -6.75 -9.85
CA VAL A 62 9.02 -6.66 -8.53
C VAL A 62 9.57 -5.27 -8.26
N GLU A 63 10.15 -4.61 -9.26
CA GLU A 63 10.61 -3.23 -9.12
C GLU A 63 9.44 -2.24 -8.89
N GLY A 64 8.31 -2.41 -9.56
CA GLY A 64 7.09 -1.66 -9.29
C GLY A 64 6.60 -1.86 -7.86
N MET A 65 6.61 -3.09 -7.38
CA MET A 65 6.28 -3.43 -5.99
C MET A 65 7.26 -2.79 -5.00
N ARG A 66 8.57 -2.74 -5.29
CA ARG A 66 9.57 -2.07 -4.44
C ARG A 66 9.33 -0.56 -4.34
N VAL A 67 9.03 0.08 -5.47
CA VAL A 67 8.70 1.51 -5.50
C VAL A 67 7.47 1.79 -4.64
N PHE A 68 6.42 0.99 -4.79
CA PHE A 68 5.21 1.10 -3.98
C PHE A 68 5.49 0.83 -2.49
N ALA A 69 6.25 -0.21 -2.17
CA ALA A 69 6.61 -0.56 -0.80
C ALA A 69 7.41 0.55 -0.10
N ALA A 70 8.32 1.22 -0.82
CA ALA A 70 9.04 2.38 -0.28
C ALA A 70 8.09 3.55 0.02
N ALA A 71 7.20 3.89 -0.91
CA ALA A 71 6.21 4.94 -0.72
C ALA A 71 5.20 4.62 0.40
N LEU A 72 4.80 3.35 0.54
CA LEU A 72 3.94 2.90 1.63
C LEU A 72 4.63 3.06 2.99
N ARG A 73 5.92 2.72 3.10
CA ARG A 73 6.70 2.94 4.33
C ARG A 73 6.75 4.42 4.71
N GLU A 74 7.08 5.29 3.77
CA GLU A 74 7.10 6.75 4.00
C GLU A 74 5.74 7.25 4.49
N GLN A 75 4.65 6.75 3.92
CA GLN A 75 3.30 7.10 4.35
C GLN A 75 2.98 6.61 5.76
N VAL A 76 3.36 5.37 6.08
CA VAL A 76 3.21 4.80 7.44
C VAL A 76 3.99 5.64 8.45
N GLU A 77 5.26 5.93 8.19
CA GLU A 77 6.10 6.77 9.04
C GLU A 77 5.46 8.14 9.27
N SER A 78 5.00 8.80 8.21
CA SER A 78 4.35 10.12 8.30
C SER A 78 3.10 10.09 9.18
N LEU A 79 2.24 9.07 9.03
CA LEU A 79 1.01 8.95 9.83
C LEU A 79 1.31 8.58 11.30
N THR A 80 2.32 7.74 11.52
CA THR A 80 2.70 7.30 12.88
C THR A 80 3.47 8.38 13.66
N GLU A 81 4.28 9.19 12.99
CA GLU A 81 4.93 10.37 13.60
C GLU A 81 3.93 11.45 13.99
N ALA A 82 2.89 11.63 13.18
CA ALA A 82 1.80 12.57 13.49
C ALA A 82 0.87 12.07 14.61
N HIS A 83 0.89 10.77 14.91
CA HIS A 83 0.05 10.15 15.93
C HIS A 83 0.56 10.45 17.34
N ARG A 84 -0.31 10.97 18.21
CA ARG A 84 0.03 11.28 19.60
C ARG A 84 -0.23 10.06 20.49
N PRO A 85 0.64 9.79 21.49
CA PRO A 85 0.37 8.77 22.49
C PRO A 85 -1.00 8.98 23.15
N GLY A 86 -1.77 7.91 23.30
CA GLY A 86 -3.13 7.95 23.86
C GLY A 86 -4.22 8.47 22.91
N SER A 87 -3.89 8.71 21.63
CA SER A 87 -4.89 9.04 20.60
C SER A 87 -5.46 7.77 19.97
N ASP A 88 -6.60 7.93 19.29
CA ASP A 88 -7.27 6.84 18.57
C ASP A 88 -6.46 6.41 17.34
N ILE A 89 -6.38 5.10 17.07
CA ILE A 89 -5.67 4.53 15.92
C ILE A 89 -6.45 4.66 14.61
N GLY A 90 -7.76 4.89 14.69
CA GLY A 90 -8.67 5.00 13.54
C GLY A 90 -8.18 5.96 12.46
N PRO A 91 -7.73 7.20 12.80
CA PRO A 91 -7.18 8.14 11.84
C PRO A 91 -5.94 7.62 11.09
N VAL A 92 -5.07 6.84 11.73
CA VAL A 92 -3.90 6.22 11.07
C VAL A 92 -4.36 5.19 10.05
N VAL A 93 -5.27 4.29 10.44
CA VAL A 93 -5.82 3.25 9.56
C VAL A 93 -6.57 3.85 8.39
N THR A 94 -7.46 4.83 8.64
CA THR A 94 -8.20 5.52 7.56
C THR A 94 -7.27 6.30 6.64
N GLY A 95 -6.25 6.96 7.18
CA GLY A 95 -5.23 7.65 6.39
C GLY A 95 -4.49 6.72 5.43
N LEU A 96 -4.13 5.51 5.89
CA LEU A 96 -3.53 4.48 5.03
C LEU A 96 -4.50 4.01 3.95
N VAL A 97 -5.77 3.74 4.28
CA VAL A 97 -6.78 3.31 3.29
C VAL A 97 -7.04 4.41 2.25
N VAL A 98 -7.08 5.69 2.65
CA VAL A 98 -7.17 6.82 1.71
C VAL A 98 -5.97 6.85 0.77
N TRP A 99 -4.76 6.79 1.30
CA TRP A 99 -3.54 6.78 0.50
C TRP A 99 -3.50 5.62 -0.49
N LEU A 100 -3.93 4.42 -0.07
CA LEU A 100 -4.04 3.25 -0.96
C LEU A 100 -5.04 3.50 -2.09
N SER A 101 -6.11 4.28 -1.88
CA SER A 101 -7.07 4.64 -2.93
C SER A 101 -6.48 5.56 -4.00
N GLU A 102 -5.59 6.45 -3.59
CA GLU A 102 -4.87 7.37 -4.48
C GLU A 102 -3.80 6.63 -5.30
N HIS A 103 -3.29 5.49 -4.79
CA HIS A 103 -2.29 4.63 -5.42
C HIS A 103 -2.88 3.31 -5.92
N ARG A 104 -4.14 3.33 -6.38
CA ARG A 104 -4.96 2.15 -6.64
C ARG A 104 -4.28 1.09 -7.50
N SER A 105 -3.66 1.46 -8.62
CA SER A 105 -3.00 0.49 -9.52
C SER A 105 -1.86 -0.24 -8.82
N ALA A 106 -0.98 0.49 -8.14
CA ALA A 106 0.13 -0.10 -7.40
C ALA A 106 -0.35 -0.95 -6.21
N ALA A 107 -1.37 -0.49 -5.49
CA ALA A 107 -2.02 -1.25 -4.43
C ALA A 107 -2.66 -2.53 -4.96
N THR A 108 -3.33 -2.50 -6.13
CA THR A 108 -3.89 -3.69 -6.77
C THR A 108 -2.78 -4.69 -7.10
N VAL A 109 -1.68 -4.24 -7.69
CA VAL A 109 -0.53 -5.12 -7.99
C VAL A 109 0.00 -5.73 -6.71
N PHE A 110 0.25 -4.93 -5.68
CA PHE A 110 0.87 -5.39 -4.44
C PHE A 110 -0.03 -6.36 -3.65
N PHE A 111 -1.30 -6.03 -3.45
CA PHE A 111 -2.20 -6.82 -2.60
C PHE A 111 -2.93 -7.94 -3.34
N VAL A 112 -3.06 -7.87 -4.67
CA VAL A 112 -3.91 -8.78 -5.43
C VAL A 112 -3.13 -9.49 -6.54
N SER A 113 -2.59 -8.75 -7.53
CA SER A 113 -2.09 -9.35 -8.77
C SER A 113 -0.76 -10.07 -8.60
N SER A 114 0.09 -9.66 -7.65
CA SER A 114 1.42 -10.28 -7.41
C SER A 114 1.38 -11.59 -6.62
N ALA A 115 0.22 -12.00 -6.11
CA ALA A 115 0.09 -13.21 -5.30
C ALA A 115 0.48 -14.46 -6.12
N GLY A 116 1.43 -15.24 -5.61
CA GLY A 116 1.90 -16.47 -6.27
C GLY A 116 2.79 -16.27 -7.50
N MET A 117 3.13 -15.02 -7.88
CA MET A 117 3.90 -14.74 -9.10
C MET A 117 5.36 -15.16 -9.02
N SER A 118 6.05 -14.83 -7.93
CA SER A 118 7.45 -15.20 -7.72
C SER A 118 7.80 -15.23 -6.25
N GLN A 119 8.86 -15.99 -5.92
CA GLN A 119 9.39 -16.03 -4.55
C GLN A 119 9.85 -14.62 -4.08
N GLU A 120 10.39 -13.81 -4.97
CA GLU A 120 10.86 -12.46 -4.66
C GLU A 120 9.68 -11.51 -4.34
N ALA A 121 8.59 -11.59 -5.09
CA ALA A 121 7.37 -10.84 -4.81
C ALA A 121 6.75 -11.23 -3.46
N GLU A 122 6.69 -12.52 -3.15
CA GLU A 122 6.21 -13.02 -1.86
C GLU A 122 7.10 -12.58 -0.69
N ALA A 123 8.44 -12.65 -0.86
CA ALA A 123 9.38 -12.18 0.15
C ALA A 123 9.19 -10.68 0.46
N LEU A 124 9.02 -9.85 -0.57
CA LEU A 124 8.77 -8.41 -0.41
C LEU A 124 7.43 -8.15 0.29
N ARG A 125 6.37 -8.87 -0.06
CA ARG A 125 5.07 -8.76 0.63
C ARG A 125 5.18 -9.13 2.10
N HIS A 126 5.89 -10.22 2.40
CA HIS A 126 6.12 -10.66 3.78
C HIS A 126 6.92 -9.61 4.58
N GLU A 127 7.98 -9.06 4.01
CA GLU A 127 8.79 -8.00 4.63
C GLU A 127 7.92 -6.79 5.01
N ILE A 128 7.14 -6.27 4.06
CA ILE A 128 6.28 -5.10 4.29
C ILE A 128 5.19 -5.41 5.33
N ARG A 129 4.60 -6.61 5.26
CA ARG A 129 3.60 -7.04 6.24
C ARG A 129 4.16 -7.07 7.66
N THR A 130 5.37 -7.57 7.82
CA THR A 130 6.06 -7.61 9.12
C THR A 130 6.32 -6.18 9.63
N GLN A 131 6.83 -5.29 8.78
CA GLN A 131 7.08 -3.90 9.15
C GLN A 131 5.78 -3.16 9.56
N LEU A 132 4.69 -3.35 8.82
CA LEU A 132 3.38 -2.80 9.17
C LEU A 132 2.89 -3.33 10.52
N LEU A 133 3.04 -4.63 10.77
CA LEU A 133 2.66 -5.22 12.05
C LEU A 133 3.45 -4.62 13.22
N ASP A 134 4.77 -4.48 13.08
CA ASP A 134 5.62 -3.90 14.12
C ASP A 134 5.21 -2.45 14.43
N GLU A 135 4.87 -1.66 13.42
CA GLU A 135 4.34 -0.30 13.61
C GLU A 135 3.01 -0.28 14.35
N LEU A 136 2.06 -1.14 13.95
CA LEU A 136 0.75 -1.21 14.59
C LEU A 136 0.86 -1.69 16.04
N VAL A 137 1.68 -2.69 16.32
CA VAL A 137 1.96 -3.15 17.72
C VAL A 137 2.51 -2.01 18.56
N ARG A 138 3.45 -1.22 18.00
CA ARG A 138 4.02 -0.06 18.70
C ARG A 138 2.97 1.03 18.96
N LEU A 139 2.07 1.30 18.01
CA LEU A 139 0.97 2.26 18.18
C LEU A 139 0.00 1.81 19.26
N VAL A 140 -0.41 0.54 19.24
CA VAL A 140 -1.29 -0.06 20.26
C VAL A 140 -0.66 0.02 21.64
N GLY A 141 0.63 -0.30 21.77
CA GLY A 141 1.36 -0.20 23.05
C GLY A 141 1.50 1.23 23.59
N LYS A 142 1.22 2.27 22.77
CA LYS A 142 1.16 3.68 23.17
C LYS A 142 -0.28 4.19 23.33
N GLY A 143 -1.26 3.30 23.32
CA GLY A 143 -2.68 3.62 23.48
C GLY A 143 -3.03 4.24 24.84
N ARG A 144 -4.33 4.48 25.07
CA ARG A 144 -4.83 5.10 26.32
C ARG A 144 -4.67 4.19 27.53
N GLU A 145 -4.97 2.91 27.33
CA GLU A 145 -4.88 1.89 28.39
C GLU A 145 -3.58 1.09 28.22
N PRO A 146 -2.89 0.78 29.33
CA PRO A 146 -1.70 -0.04 29.28
C PRO A 146 -2.08 -1.50 28.97
N VAL A 147 -1.49 -2.02 27.90
CA VAL A 147 -1.65 -3.44 27.48
C VAL A 147 -0.32 -4.17 27.59
N SER A 148 -0.37 -5.49 27.81
CA SER A 148 0.82 -6.33 27.77
C SER A 148 1.38 -6.40 26.33
N GLU A 149 2.67 -6.73 26.19
CA GLU A 149 3.31 -6.90 24.87
C GLU A 149 2.59 -7.97 24.04
N ALA A 150 2.20 -9.09 24.65
CA ALA A 150 1.46 -10.15 23.96
C ALA A 150 0.06 -9.68 23.50
N GLU A 151 -0.61 -8.89 24.30
CA GLU A 151 -1.92 -8.32 23.97
C GLU A 151 -1.79 -7.29 22.84
N ALA A 152 -0.81 -6.37 22.90
CA ALA A 152 -0.51 -5.43 21.85
C ALA A 152 -0.22 -6.13 20.50
N ALA A 153 0.50 -7.27 20.54
CA ALA A 153 0.78 -8.06 19.35
C ALA A 153 -0.48 -8.65 18.71
N VAL A 154 -1.40 -9.19 19.53
CA VAL A 154 -2.68 -9.75 19.04
C VAL A 154 -3.60 -8.66 18.50
N ILE A 155 -3.71 -7.54 19.19
CA ILE A 155 -4.48 -6.36 18.75
C ILE A 155 -3.89 -5.82 17.43
N GLY A 156 -2.58 -5.61 17.38
CA GLY A 156 -1.89 -5.13 16.17
C GLY A 156 -2.12 -6.05 14.96
N LEU A 157 -2.12 -7.37 15.17
CA LEU A 157 -2.46 -8.34 14.15
C LEU A 157 -3.93 -8.20 13.67
N GLY A 158 -4.86 -7.95 14.58
CA GLY A 158 -6.27 -7.69 14.25
C GLY A 158 -6.45 -6.42 13.42
N VAL A 159 -5.78 -5.34 13.79
CA VAL A 159 -5.79 -4.07 13.03
C VAL A 159 -5.14 -4.24 11.65
N LEU A 160 -4.03 -4.98 11.55
CA LEU A 160 -3.39 -5.30 10.27
C LEU A 160 -4.33 -6.09 9.36
N ALA A 161 -5.00 -7.13 9.89
CA ALA A 161 -5.96 -7.93 9.12
C ALA A 161 -7.14 -7.08 8.60
N LEU A 162 -7.63 -6.14 9.42
CA LEU A 162 -8.64 -5.18 9.00
C LEU A 162 -8.13 -4.27 7.87
N LEU A 163 -6.92 -3.72 8.00
CA LEU A 163 -6.30 -2.87 6.99
C LEU A 163 -6.12 -3.61 5.66
N GLU A 164 -5.56 -4.82 5.69
CA GLU A 164 -5.36 -5.65 4.49
C GLU A 164 -6.70 -5.97 3.81
N THR A 165 -7.71 -6.35 4.60
CA THR A 165 -9.04 -6.64 4.06
C THR A 165 -9.71 -5.41 3.48
N ALA A 166 -9.62 -4.26 4.16
CA ALA A 166 -10.15 -3.00 3.67
C ALA A 166 -9.46 -2.54 2.37
N ALA A 167 -8.12 -2.71 2.29
CA ALA A 167 -7.37 -2.41 1.08
C ALA A 167 -7.83 -3.27 -0.11
N VAL A 168 -7.96 -4.59 0.08
CA VAL A 168 -8.41 -5.51 -0.97
C VAL A 168 -9.85 -5.22 -1.39
N SER A 169 -10.77 -5.00 -0.44
CA SER A 169 -12.17 -4.62 -0.69
C SER A 169 -12.26 -3.37 -1.56
N GLN A 170 -11.50 -2.35 -1.21
CA GLN A 170 -11.46 -1.08 -1.92
C GLN A 170 -10.89 -1.21 -3.34
N VAL A 171 -9.74 -1.87 -3.52
CA VAL A 171 -9.10 -1.98 -4.85
C VAL A 171 -9.92 -2.86 -5.79
N ARG A 172 -10.57 -3.91 -5.29
CA ARG A 172 -11.49 -4.75 -6.06
C ARG A 172 -12.84 -4.08 -6.31
N GLY A 173 -13.22 -3.13 -5.46
CA GLY A 173 -14.54 -2.52 -5.49
C GLY A 173 -15.62 -3.57 -5.26
N ASP A 174 -15.49 -4.38 -4.21
CA ASP A 174 -16.43 -5.45 -3.90
C ASP A 174 -17.81 -4.94 -3.44
N ASP A 175 -18.73 -5.84 -3.15
CA ASP A 175 -20.11 -5.48 -2.82
C ASP A 175 -20.22 -4.68 -1.53
N VAL A 176 -19.37 -4.95 -0.53
CA VAL A 176 -19.35 -4.20 0.74
C VAL A 176 -18.92 -2.77 0.49
N TYR A 177 -17.78 -2.58 -0.20
CA TYR A 177 -17.27 -1.25 -0.53
C TYR A 177 -18.27 -0.47 -1.41
N ARG A 178 -18.88 -1.11 -2.44
CA ARG A 178 -19.87 -0.46 -3.31
C ARG A 178 -21.14 -0.07 -2.58
N SER A 179 -21.64 -0.92 -1.68
CA SER A 179 -22.89 -0.66 -0.96
C SER A 179 -22.77 0.47 0.05
N LEU A 180 -21.64 0.61 0.73
CA LEU A 180 -21.39 1.67 1.69
C LEU A 180 -21.00 2.99 1.03
N GLY A 181 -20.27 2.92 -0.09
CA GLY A 181 -19.61 4.05 -0.70
C GLY A 181 -18.34 4.47 0.08
N HIS A 182 -17.44 5.17 -0.60
CA HIS A 182 -16.10 5.46 -0.09
C HIS A 182 -16.08 6.11 1.31
N ARG A 183 -16.90 7.15 1.53
CA ARG A 183 -16.90 7.90 2.80
C ARG A 183 -17.37 7.05 3.98
N SER A 184 -18.49 6.33 3.82
CA SER A 184 -19.03 5.48 4.87
C SER A 184 -18.11 4.29 5.15
N PHE A 185 -17.53 3.71 4.10
CA PHE A 185 -16.55 2.63 4.23
C PHE A 185 -15.34 3.05 5.09
N LEU A 186 -14.74 4.21 4.79
CA LEU A 186 -13.63 4.74 5.59
C LEU A 186 -14.01 4.99 7.04
N HIS A 187 -15.19 5.57 7.26
CA HIS A 187 -15.69 5.82 8.61
C HIS A 187 -15.83 4.53 9.43
N GLU A 188 -16.46 3.49 8.86
CA GLU A 188 -16.66 2.23 9.56
C GLU A 188 -15.35 1.45 9.77
N VAL A 189 -14.42 1.51 8.81
CA VAL A 189 -13.07 0.92 8.96
C VAL A 189 -12.33 1.60 10.11
N GLY A 190 -12.36 2.93 10.20
CA GLY A 190 -11.72 3.67 11.29
C GLY A 190 -12.30 3.32 12.65
N ARG A 191 -13.64 3.34 12.77
CA ARG A 191 -14.34 2.96 14.00
C ARG A 191 -14.04 1.52 14.43
N LEU A 192 -13.97 0.59 13.48
CA LEU A 192 -13.65 -0.80 13.79
C LEU A 192 -12.21 -0.94 14.25
N ALA A 193 -11.26 -0.21 13.65
CA ALA A 193 -9.87 -0.18 14.10
C ALA A 193 -9.75 0.32 15.56
N GLU A 194 -10.47 1.39 15.92
CA GLU A 194 -10.53 1.91 17.29
C GLU A 194 -11.07 0.86 18.26
N ARG A 195 -12.18 0.20 17.94
CA ARG A 195 -12.79 -0.85 18.78
C ARG A 195 -11.92 -2.09 18.92
N ILE A 196 -11.09 -2.44 17.93
CA ILE A 196 -10.11 -3.51 18.04
C ILE A 196 -8.97 -3.09 18.96
N ALA A 197 -8.52 -1.84 18.86
CA ALA A 197 -7.39 -1.33 19.64
C ALA A 197 -7.77 -0.96 21.08
N ASP A 198 -9.00 -0.48 21.29
CA ASP A 198 -9.55 -0.12 22.61
C ASP A 198 -11.01 -0.60 22.70
N PRO A 199 -11.26 -1.82 23.24
CA PRO A 199 -12.62 -2.34 23.35
C PRO A 199 -13.55 -1.54 24.26
N ALA A 200 -13.01 -0.64 25.08
CA ALA A 200 -13.78 0.25 25.96
C ALA A 200 -14.12 1.60 25.31
N ALA A 201 -13.61 1.88 24.11
CA ALA A 201 -13.97 3.07 23.34
C ALA A 201 -15.41 2.94 22.81
N GLU A 202 -16.34 3.75 23.35
CA GLU A 202 -17.72 3.88 22.89
C GLU A 202 -17.85 4.93 21.75
#